data_7abc1bfc76584fc75af4572f7c7c981e
#
_entry.id   7abc1bfc76584fc75af4572f7c7c981e
#
_cell.length_a   1.000
_cell.length_b   1.000
_cell.length_c   1.000
_cell.angle_alpha   90.00
_cell.angle_beta   90.00
_cell.angle_gamma   90.00
#
_symmetry.space_group_name_H-M   'P 1'
#
loop_
_entity.id
_entity.type
_entity.pdbx_description
1 polymer ?
#
loop_
_entity_poly.entity_id
_entity_poly.type
_entity_poly.pdbx_seq_one_letter_code
_entity_poly.pdbx_strand_id
1 'polypeptide(L)'
;MLPFRVQFKPGPRSYDQVVYAVKKAVISGALRPGDSFPSVRVMSQELGINPNTAQKVIAALAEERILIVKPGIGTVLAEGAPASHEERKALLGQDLERVVVEAQRLRLGCAELVQAVEQHWTRLKGKQ
;
A
#
# COMPACT_ATOMS: atom_id res chain seq x y z
N MET A 1 -8.96 17.30 -0.81
CA MET A 1 -7.73 16.80 -0.20
C MET A 1 -7.84 15.30 0.02
N LEU A 2 -6.79 14.59 -0.36
CA LEU A 2 -6.80 13.13 -0.22
C LEU A 2 -6.45 12.70 1.21
N PRO A 3 -7.01 11.58 1.68
CA PRO A 3 -6.69 11.06 3.02
C PRO A 3 -5.35 10.33 3.08
N PHE A 4 -4.55 10.42 2.03
CA PHE A 4 -3.21 9.82 1.98
C PHE A 4 -2.32 10.72 1.11
N ARG A 5 -1.02 10.57 1.27
CA ARG A 5 -0.06 11.38 0.53
C ARG A 5 0.76 10.52 -0.41
N VAL A 6 1.00 11.05 -1.60
CA VAL A 6 1.86 10.41 -2.58
C VAL A 6 2.91 11.41 -3.01
N GLN A 7 4.19 11.06 -2.80
CA GLN A 7 5.30 11.82 -3.35
C GLN A 7 5.87 11.00 -4.49
N PHE A 8 5.55 11.42 -5.72
CA PHE A 8 5.99 10.69 -6.88
C PHE A 8 7.49 10.79 -7.07
N LYS A 9 8.12 9.64 -7.30
CA LYS A 9 9.55 9.53 -7.54
C LYS A 9 9.78 9.00 -8.94
N PRO A 10 10.91 9.35 -9.59
CA PRO A 10 11.24 8.76 -10.87
C PRO A 10 11.54 7.27 -10.70
N GLY A 11 11.20 6.48 -11.69
CA GLY A 11 11.45 5.05 -11.72
C GLY A 11 10.20 4.21 -11.61
N PRO A 12 9.64 4.01 -10.39
CA PRO A 12 8.41 3.22 -10.24
C PRO A 12 7.23 3.88 -10.95
N ARG A 13 6.31 3.06 -11.45
CA ARG A 13 5.12 3.57 -12.11
C ARG A 13 4.21 4.28 -11.11
N SER A 14 3.49 5.30 -11.59
CA SER A 14 2.55 6.04 -10.76
C SER A 14 1.54 5.13 -10.07
N TYR A 15 1.04 4.13 -10.80
CA TYR A 15 0.11 3.14 -10.28
C TYR A 15 0.66 2.46 -9.02
N ASP A 16 1.88 1.94 -9.10
CA ASP A 16 2.49 1.24 -7.96
C ASP A 16 2.70 2.17 -6.78
N GLN A 17 3.09 3.41 -7.04
CA GLN A 17 3.33 4.37 -5.97
C GLN A 17 2.05 4.76 -5.23
N VAL A 18 0.94 4.89 -5.96
CA VAL A 18 -0.35 5.22 -5.34
C VAL A 18 -0.87 4.05 -4.51
N VAL A 19 -0.80 2.83 -5.06
CA VAL A 19 -1.20 1.62 -4.32
C VAL A 19 -0.41 1.51 -3.01
N TYR A 20 0.89 1.71 -3.09
CA TYR A 20 1.75 1.65 -1.91
C TYR A 20 1.37 2.73 -0.88
N ALA A 21 1.11 3.95 -1.34
CA ALA A 21 0.74 5.05 -0.45
C ALA A 21 -0.57 4.76 0.29
N VAL A 22 -1.53 4.14 -0.39
CA VAL A 22 -2.79 3.76 0.23
C VAL A 22 -2.56 2.69 1.29
N LYS A 23 -1.75 1.69 0.98
CA LYS A 23 -1.43 0.63 1.95
C LYS A 23 -0.75 1.20 3.19
N LYS A 24 0.18 2.14 3.00
CA LYS A 24 0.82 2.82 4.12
C LYS A 24 -0.20 3.57 4.98
N ALA A 25 -1.15 4.25 4.35
CA ALA A 25 -2.16 5.01 5.06
C ALA A 25 -3.05 4.09 5.90
N VAL A 26 -3.35 2.89 5.40
CA VAL A 26 -4.13 1.90 6.15
C VAL A 26 -3.35 1.44 7.37
N ILE A 27 -2.08 1.13 7.21
CA ILE A 27 -1.23 0.66 8.31
C ILE A 27 -1.05 1.73 9.39
N SER A 28 -0.88 2.98 8.99
CA SER A 28 -0.66 4.07 9.93
C SER A 28 -1.95 4.54 10.61
N GLY A 29 -3.11 4.08 10.15
CA GLY A 29 -4.39 4.50 10.69
C GLY A 29 -4.95 5.78 10.09
N ALA A 30 -4.29 6.35 9.08
CA ALA A 30 -4.80 7.52 8.36
C ALA A 30 -6.08 7.17 7.60
N LEU A 31 -6.18 5.94 7.13
CA LEU A 31 -7.38 5.38 6.53
C LEU A 31 -7.89 4.27 7.45
N ARG A 32 -9.16 4.36 7.83
CA ARG A 32 -9.76 3.41 8.77
C ARG A 32 -10.88 2.62 8.09
N PRO A 33 -11.18 1.43 8.59
CA PRO A 33 -12.31 0.66 8.06
C PRO A 33 -13.59 1.51 8.03
N GLY A 34 -14.30 1.44 6.92
CA GLY A 34 -15.53 2.20 6.74
C GLY A 34 -15.36 3.60 6.18
N ASP A 35 -14.14 4.13 6.18
CA ASP A 35 -13.90 5.46 5.62
C ASP A 35 -14.20 5.46 4.12
N SER A 36 -14.74 6.58 3.64
CA SER A 36 -14.93 6.78 2.22
C SER A 36 -13.60 6.93 1.51
N PHE A 37 -13.48 6.29 0.36
CA PHE A 37 -12.28 6.42 -0.46
C PHE A 37 -12.57 7.37 -1.62
N PRO A 38 -11.59 8.20 -2.02
CA PRO A 38 -11.81 9.16 -3.10
C PRO A 38 -12.19 8.49 -4.41
N SER A 39 -13.03 9.18 -5.19
CA SER A 39 -13.43 8.69 -6.51
C SER A 39 -12.27 8.76 -7.49
N VAL A 40 -12.42 8.07 -8.62
CA VAL A 40 -11.46 8.14 -9.72
C VAL A 40 -11.21 9.60 -10.11
N ARG A 41 -12.29 10.37 -10.21
CA ARG A 41 -12.20 11.77 -10.62
C ARG A 41 -11.35 12.59 -9.63
N VAL A 42 -11.63 12.45 -8.35
CA VAL A 42 -10.91 13.19 -7.31
C VAL A 42 -9.44 12.80 -7.29
N MET A 43 -9.16 11.50 -7.34
CA MET A 43 -7.77 11.03 -7.37
C MET A 43 -7.02 11.54 -8.58
N SER A 44 -7.67 11.45 -9.74
CA SER A 44 -7.07 11.90 -10.99
C SER A 44 -6.72 13.39 -10.94
N GLN A 45 -7.64 14.20 -10.44
CA GLN A 45 -7.43 15.65 -10.37
C GLN A 45 -6.38 16.02 -9.33
N GLU A 46 -6.45 15.45 -8.15
CA GLU A 46 -5.54 15.85 -7.07
C GLU A 46 -4.14 15.29 -7.22
N LEU A 47 -4.00 14.10 -7.80
CA LEU A 47 -2.68 13.50 -8.01
C LEU A 47 -2.08 13.79 -9.37
N GLY A 48 -2.88 14.36 -10.27
CA GLY A 48 -2.39 14.62 -11.63
C GLY A 48 -2.11 13.36 -12.41
N ILE A 49 -2.88 12.31 -12.18
CA ILE A 49 -2.72 11.03 -12.88
C ILE A 49 -3.87 10.81 -13.86
N ASN A 50 -3.63 9.95 -14.84
CA ASN A 50 -4.65 9.57 -15.81
C ASN A 50 -5.81 8.88 -15.09
N PRO A 51 -7.08 9.19 -15.47
CA PRO A 51 -8.23 8.49 -14.88
C PRO A 51 -8.15 6.98 -15.01
N ASN A 52 -7.58 6.47 -16.10
CA ASN A 52 -7.40 5.02 -16.25
C ASN A 52 -6.45 4.46 -15.19
N THR A 53 -5.41 5.20 -14.85
CA THR A 53 -4.48 4.81 -13.79
C THR A 53 -5.21 4.80 -12.44
N ALA A 54 -5.99 5.84 -12.15
CA ALA A 54 -6.77 5.89 -10.92
C ALA A 54 -7.75 4.73 -10.82
N GLN A 55 -8.39 4.39 -11.94
CA GLN A 55 -9.32 3.25 -11.98
C GLN A 55 -8.59 1.94 -11.67
N LYS A 56 -7.40 1.76 -12.22
CA LYS A 56 -6.61 0.56 -11.97
C LYS A 56 -6.18 0.46 -10.51
N VAL A 57 -5.88 1.59 -9.88
CA VAL A 57 -5.54 1.61 -8.45
C VAL A 57 -6.71 1.10 -7.62
N ILE A 58 -7.90 1.64 -7.87
CA ILE A 58 -9.10 1.24 -7.13
C ILE A 58 -9.40 -0.24 -7.36
N ALA A 59 -9.30 -0.70 -8.61
CA ALA A 59 -9.55 -2.09 -8.95
C ALA A 59 -8.57 -3.03 -8.24
N ALA A 60 -7.29 -2.67 -8.21
CA ALA A 60 -6.27 -3.49 -7.55
C ALA A 60 -6.51 -3.58 -6.04
N LEU A 61 -6.84 -2.44 -5.41
CA LEU A 61 -7.10 -2.42 -3.98
C LEU A 61 -8.39 -3.17 -3.62
N ALA A 62 -9.39 -3.13 -4.50
CA ALA A 62 -10.61 -3.90 -4.32
C ALA A 62 -10.34 -5.40 -4.46
N GLU A 63 -9.49 -5.79 -5.40
CA GLU A 63 -9.11 -7.18 -5.57
C GLU A 63 -8.38 -7.72 -4.35
N GLU A 64 -7.56 -6.91 -3.73
CA GLU A 64 -6.85 -7.29 -2.50
C GLU A 64 -7.73 -7.12 -1.25
N ARG A 65 -8.99 -6.77 -1.43
CA ARG A 65 -9.97 -6.61 -0.35
C ARG A 65 -9.63 -5.49 0.64
N ILE A 66 -8.87 -4.52 0.17
CA ILE A 66 -8.58 -3.31 0.94
C ILE A 66 -9.72 -2.32 0.79
N LEU A 67 -10.32 -2.30 -0.41
CA LEU A 67 -11.49 -1.46 -0.70
C LEU A 67 -12.69 -2.31 -1.06
N ILE A 68 -13.88 -1.79 -0.76
CA ILE A 68 -15.16 -2.38 -1.17
C ILE A 68 -15.92 -1.32 -1.95
N VAL A 69 -16.40 -1.69 -3.14
CA VAL A 69 -17.27 -0.82 -3.93
C VAL A 69 -18.71 -1.13 -3.54
N LYS A 70 -19.41 -0.16 -2.97
CA LYS A 70 -20.81 -0.31 -2.58
C LYS A 70 -21.69 0.44 -3.56
N PRO A 71 -22.58 -0.25 -4.29
CA PRO A 71 -23.46 0.42 -5.25
C PRO A 71 -24.28 1.51 -4.58
N GLY A 72 -24.33 2.68 -5.22
CA GLY A 72 -25.10 3.81 -4.71
C GLY A 72 -24.44 4.59 -3.58
N ILE A 73 -23.38 4.07 -3.00
CA ILE A 73 -22.67 4.72 -1.88
C ILE A 73 -21.29 5.16 -2.30
N GLY A 74 -20.58 4.32 -3.04
CA GLY A 74 -19.21 4.58 -3.47
C GLY A 74 -18.25 3.56 -2.93
N THR A 75 -16.96 3.93 -2.91
CA THR A 75 -15.90 3.04 -2.48
C THR A 75 -15.52 3.37 -1.04
N VAL A 76 -15.42 2.34 -0.21
CA VAL A 76 -15.07 2.49 1.20
C VAL A 76 -13.97 1.53 1.58
N LEU A 77 -13.26 1.84 2.66
CA LEU A 77 -12.24 0.94 3.22
C LEU A 77 -12.93 -0.29 3.81
N ALA A 78 -12.42 -1.45 3.44
CA ALA A 78 -12.92 -2.72 3.97
C ALA A 78 -12.49 -2.88 5.43
N GLU A 79 -13.23 -3.70 6.16
CA GLU A 79 -12.90 -3.99 7.55
C GLU A 79 -11.74 -4.96 7.71
N GLY A 80 -11.15 -5.35 6.62
CA GLY A 80 -9.96 -6.20 6.68
C GLY A 80 -10.28 -7.68 6.74
N ALA A 81 -10.35 -8.30 5.57
CA ALA A 81 -10.33 -9.76 5.54
C ALA A 81 -8.93 -10.21 5.96
N PRO A 82 -8.82 -11.29 6.74
CA PRO A 82 -7.50 -11.83 7.05
C PRO A 82 -6.77 -12.19 5.75
N ALA A 83 -5.48 -11.92 5.71
CA ALA A 83 -4.66 -12.27 4.56
C ALA A 83 -4.72 -13.78 4.33
N SER A 84 -4.72 -14.21 3.08
CA SER A 84 -4.72 -15.62 2.76
C SER A 84 -3.37 -16.24 3.12
N HIS A 85 -3.36 -17.56 3.28
CA HIS A 85 -2.13 -18.28 3.52
C HIS A 85 -1.13 -18.06 2.37
N GLU A 86 -1.63 -18.04 1.14
CA GLU A 86 -0.80 -17.83 -0.05
C GLU A 86 -0.15 -16.45 -0.04
N GLU A 87 -0.89 -15.42 0.34
CA GLU A 87 -0.33 -14.07 0.41
C GLU A 87 0.79 -13.99 1.45
N ARG A 88 0.58 -14.59 2.62
CA ARG A 88 1.59 -14.62 3.66
C ARG A 88 2.83 -15.39 3.23
N LYS A 89 2.60 -16.54 2.61
CA LYS A 89 3.68 -17.40 2.13
C LYS A 89 4.51 -16.70 1.06
N ALA A 90 3.86 -15.98 0.14
CA ALA A 90 4.56 -15.26 -0.90
C ALA A 90 5.44 -14.15 -0.32
N LEU A 91 4.90 -13.39 0.62
CA LEU A 91 5.66 -12.29 1.23
C LEU A 91 6.88 -12.81 1.99
N LEU A 92 6.69 -13.83 2.85
CA LEU A 92 7.77 -14.36 3.68
C LEU A 92 8.72 -15.25 2.90
N GLY A 93 8.30 -15.76 1.75
CA GLY A 93 9.11 -16.58 0.87
C GLY A 93 9.81 -15.76 -0.18
N GLN A 94 9.25 -15.73 -1.38
CA GLN A 94 9.87 -15.09 -2.54
C GLN A 94 10.19 -13.62 -2.36
N ASP A 95 9.25 -12.86 -1.82
CA ASP A 95 9.44 -11.41 -1.73
C ASP A 95 10.55 -11.07 -0.74
N LEU A 96 10.55 -11.71 0.42
CA LEU A 96 11.57 -11.49 1.42
C LEU A 96 12.93 -12.01 0.95
N GLU A 97 12.93 -13.15 0.24
CA GLU A 97 14.17 -13.70 -0.30
C GLU A 97 14.88 -12.69 -1.21
N ARG A 98 14.12 -11.97 -2.04
CA ARG A 98 14.71 -10.93 -2.91
C ARG A 98 15.41 -9.85 -2.10
N VAL A 99 14.80 -9.44 -1.00
CA VAL A 99 15.42 -8.46 -0.11
C VAL A 99 16.70 -9.00 0.49
N VAL A 100 16.69 -10.26 0.93
CA VAL A 100 17.86 -10.89 1.53
C VAL A 100 19.00 -11.02 0.52
N VAL A 101 18.68 -11.43 -0.71
CA VAL A 101 19.68 -11.52 -1.78
C VAL A 101 20.34 -10.16 -2.00
N GLU A 102 19.54 -9.11 -2.09
CA GLU A 102 20.06 -7.76 -2.31
C GLU A 102 20.90 -7.28 -1.13
N ALA A 103 20.46 -7.59 0.09
CA ALA A 103 21.21 -7.24 1.28
C ALA A 103 22.58 -7.91 1.29
N GLN A 104 22.64 -9.19 0.94
CA GLN A 104 23.90 -9.92 0.86
C GLN A 104 24.80 -9.37 -0.24
N ARG A 105 24.20 -8.99 -1.38
CA ARG A 105 24.96 -8.37 -2.46
C ARG A 105 25.63 -7.08 -1.99
N LEU A 106 24.92 -6.31 -1.17
CA LEU A 106 25.41 -5.04 -0.62
C LEU A 106 26.28 -5.24 0.62
N ARG A 107 26.52 -6.47 1.01
CA ARG A 107 27.37 -6.85 2.17
C ARG A 107 26.81 -6.35 3.50
N LEU A 108 25.48 -6.29 3.62
CA LEU A 108 24.83 -5.97 4.88
C LEU A 108 24.77 -7.21 5.75
N GLY A 109 24.92 -7.03 7.05
CA GLY A 109 24.80 -8.14 7.99
C GLY A 109 23.34 -8.47 8.28
N CYS A 110 23.07 -9.70 8.68
CA CYS A 110 21.72 -10.14 9.02
C CYS A 110 21.13 -9.26 10.15
N ALA A 111 21.89 -9.01 11.19
CA ALA A 111 21.42 -8.19 12.31
C ALA A 111 21.09 -6.77 11.87
N GLU A 112 21.87 -6.23 10.94
CA GLU A 112 21.66 -4.91 10.40
C GLU A 112 20.33 -4.86 9.62
N LEU A 113 20.06 -5.88 8.81
CA LEU A 113 18.81 -5.96 8.07
C LEU A 113 17.61 -6.12 9.02
N VAL A 114 17.73 -6.99 10.01
CA VAL A 114 16.67 -7.18 11.00
C VAL A 114 16.38 -5.89 11.75
N GLN A 115 17.40 -5.15 12.13
CA GLN A 115 17.23 -3.87 12.81
C GLN A 115 16.48 -2.88 11.93
N ALA A 116 16.81 -2.83 10.64
CA ALA A 116 16.12 -1.95 9.71
C ALA A 116 14.64 -2.33 9.59
N VAL A 117 14.34 -3.62 9.55
CA VAL A 117 12.96 -4.10 9.53
C VAL A 117 12.21 -3.63 10.77
N GLU A 118 12.82 -3.75 11.94
CA GLU A 118 12.20 -3.32 13.19
C GLU A 118 11.93 -1.82 13.22
N GLN A 119 12.87 -1.03 12.71
CA GLN A 119 12.70 0.42 12.63
C GLN A 119 11.54 0.80 11.73
N HIS A 120 11.45 0.19 10.55
CA HIS A 120 10.33 0.43 9.65
C HIS A 120 9.01 0.01 10.29
N TRP A 121 9.00 -1.11 10.95
CA TRP A 121 7.81 -1.64 11.60
C TRP A 121 7.24 -0.64 12.60
N THR A 122 8.11 -0.14 13.48
CA THR A 122 7.71 0.82 14.51
C THR A 122 7.26 2.15 13.90
N ARG A 123 8.01 2.66 12.95
CA ARG A 123 7.70 3.94 12.32
C ARG A 123 6.39 3.91 11.55
N LEU A 124 6.14 2.83 10.80
CA LEU A 124 4.97 2.74 9.93
C LEU A 124 3.67 2.52 10.69
N LYS A 125 3.72 1.92 11.86
CA LYS A 125 2.50 1.79 12.67
C LYS A 125 1.99 3.13 13.12
N GLY A 126 2.80 4.15 12.98
CA GLY A 126 2.40 5.50 13.31
C GLY A 126 2.35 5.73 14.81
N LYS A 127 1.96 6.92 15.16
CA LYS A 127 1.75 7.29 16.55
C LYS A 127 0.33 6.90 16.92
N GLN A 128 0.22 6.13 17.91
CA GLN A 128 -1.09 5.72 18.41
C GLN A 128 -1.48 6.54 19.62
#